data_744bea727921d76e341ab087138c9942
#
_entry.id   744bea727921d76e341ab087138c9942
#
_cell.length_a   1.000
_cell.length_b   1.000
_cell.length_c   1.000
_cell.angle_alpha   90.00
_cell.angle_beta   90.00
_cell.angle_gamma   90.00
#
_symmetry.space_group_name_H-M   'P 1'
#
loop_
_entity.id
_entity.type
_entity.pdbx_description
1 polymer ?
#
loop_
_entity_poly.entity_id
_entity_poly.type
_entity_poly.pdbx_seq_one_letter_code
_entity_poly.pdbx_strand_id
1 'polypeptide(L)'
;MEFTNRGDFAQDVFAALNKFVLEEIPDMVLGVGSINDAPTAAQYMQLGANFIVAASFREEIARICNRRKVLYVPGCGSLTEIGTAEEMGCEFVKLFPGSVYGPGLCQPEEFRRMKAI
;
A
#
# COMPACT_ATOMS: atom_id res chain seq x y z
N MET A 1 8.38 -5.87 -4.92
CA MET A 1 7.67 -7.09 -4.46
C MET A 1 6.78 -6.73 -3.28
N GLU A 2 5.56 -7.27 -3.20
CA GLU A 2 4.65 -7.11 -2.07
C GLU A 2 4.60 -8.42 -1.26
N PHE A 3 4.97 -8.35 0.01
CA PHE A 3 4.77 -9.43 0.97
C PHE A 3 3.37 -9.31 1.59
N THR A 4 2.67 -10.41 1.78
CA THR A 4 1.35 -10.38 2.40
C THR A 4 1.45 -10.64 3.90
N ASN A 5 1.01 -9.70 4.72
CA ASN A 5 0.90 -9.86 6.18
C ASN A 5 -0.22 -10.86 6.51
N ARG A 6 0.11 -12.13 6.58
CA ARG A 6 -0.82 -13.22 6.86
C ARG A 6 -0.15 -14.30 7.70
N GLY A 7 -0.80 -14.64 8.81
CA GLY A 7 -0.32 -15.65 9.74
C GLY A 7 0.50 -15.07 10.90
N ASP A 8 0.67 -15.89 11.93
CA ASP A 8 1.18 -15.47 13.25
C ASP A 8 2.65 -15.03 13.25
N PHE A 9 3.47 -15.53 12.32
CA PHE A 9 4.90 -15.23 12.23
C PHE A 9 5.26 -14.37 11.00
N ALA A 10 4.28 -13.67 10.42
CA ALA A 10 4.50 -12.89 9.21
C ALA A 10 5.60 -11.82 9.36
N GLN A 11 5.71 -11.19 10.53
CA GLN A 11 6.75 -10.18 10.79
C GLN A 11 8.16 -10.78 10.82
N ASP A 12 8.33 -11.96 11.42
CA ASP A 12 9.62 -12.64 11.45
C ASP A 12 10.06 -13.08 10.06
N VAL A 13 9.12 -13.60 9.27
CA VAL A 13 9.37 -13.97 7.86
C VAL A 13 9.73 -12.73 7.04
N PHE A 14 9.01 -11.63 7.21
CA PHE A 14 9.32 -10.37 6.52
C PHE A 14 10.70 -9.85 6.89
N ALA A 15 11.08 -9.89 8.17
CA ALA A 15 12.39 -9.45 8.62
C ALA A 15 13.52 -10.26 8.00
N ALA A 16 13.37 -11.58 7.94
CA ALA A 16 14.33 -12.46 7.28
C ALA A 16 14.41 -12.21 5.77
N LEU A 17 13.25 -12.06 5.13
CA LEU A 17 13.17 -11.75 3.71
C LEU A 17 13.81 -10.40 3.38
N ASN A 18 13.58 -9.36 4.20
CA ASN A 18 14.16 -8.05 3.95
C ASN A 18 15.69 -8.05 4.08
N LYS A 19 16.25 -8.81 5.02
CA LYS A 19 17.71 -9.00 5.11
C LYS A 19 18.25 -9.63 3.84
N PHE A 20 17.63 -10.72 3.38
CA PHE A 20 18.00 -11.38 2.14
C PHE A 20 17.95 -10.43 0.93
N VAL A 21 16.87 -9.65 0.82
CA VAL A 21 16.71 -8.68 -0.28
C VAL A 21 17.82 -7.63 -0.26
N LEU A 22 18.15 -7.07 0.91
CA LEU A 22 19.22 -6.08 1.04
C LEU A 22 20.60 -6.62 0.70
N GLU A 23 20.87 -7.88 0.99
CA GLU A 23 22.15 -8.54 0.76
C GLU A 23 22.31 -9.04 -0.69
N GLU A 24 21.28 -9.68 -1.23
CA GLU A 24 21.36 -10.43 -2.48
C GLU A 24 20.69 -9.73 -3.68
N ILE A 25 19.69 -8.88 -3.43
CA ILE A 25 18.89 -8.22 -4.48
C ILE A 25 18.64 -6.75 -4.10
N PRO A 26 19.67 -5.93 -3.92
CA PRO A 26 19.55 -4.57 -3.36
C PRO A 26 18.67 -3.62 -4.19
N ASP A 27 18.46 -3.90 -5.46
CA ASP A 27 17.60 -3.10 -6.34
C ASP A 27 16.10 -3.45 -6.20
N MET A 28 15.77 -4.46 -5.41
CA MET A 28 14.38 -4.86 -5.21
C MET A 28 13.70 -3.97 -4.16
N VAL A 29 12.61 -3.33 -4.55
CA VAL A 29 11.72 -2.61 -3.61
C VAL A 29 10.78 -3.62 -2.96
N LEU A 30 10.91 -3.80 -1.63
CA LEU A 30 10.07 -4.70 -0.84
C LEU A 30 9.11 -3.92 0.03
N GLY A 31 7.82 -4.17 -0.12
CA GLY A 31 6.77 -3.62 0.71
C GLY A 31 5.86 -4.70 1.29
N VAL A 32 4.85 -4.28 2.03
CA VAL A 32 3.92 -5.19 2.70
C VAL A 32 2.47 -4.81 2.44
N GLY A 33 1.65 -5.82 2.20
CA GLY A 33 0.20 -5.71 2.04
C GLY A 33 -0.59 -6.37 3.16
N SER A 34 -1.90 -6.22 3.11
CA SER A 34 -2.85 -6.65 4.15
C SER A 34 -2.62 -5.94 5.49
N ILE A 35 -2.33 -4.66 5.45
CA ILE A 35 -2.15 -3.81 6.63
C ILE A 35 -3.47 -3.11 6.93
N ASN A 36 -3.98 -3.26 8.15
CA ASN A 36 -5.29 -2.77 8.53
C ASN A 36 -5.28 -1.69 9.63
N ASP A 37 -4.13 -1.39 10.21
CA ASP A 37 -3.98 -0.42 11.29
C ASP A 37 -2.59 0.23 11.30
N ALA A 38 -2.49 1.40 11.92
CA ALA A 38 -1.25 2.16 11.99
C ALA A 38 -0.15 1.50 12.85
N PRO A 39 -0.44 0.85 13.99
CA PRO A 39 0.60 0.14 14.75
C PRO A 39 1.28 -0.96 13.92
N THR A 40 0.52 -1.77 13.21
CA THR A 40 1.06 -2.81 12.32
C THR A 40 1.90 -2.19 11.19
N ALA A 41 1.40 -1.11 10.58
CA ALA A 41 2.18 -0.38 9.57
C ALA A 41 3.53 0.10 10.14
N ALA A 42 3.52 0.68 11.34
CA ALA A 42 4.74 1.16 11.99
C ALA A 42 5.76 0.03 12.24
N GLN A 43 5.31 -1.14 12.64
CA GLN A 43 6.17 -2.31 12.85
C GLN A 43 6.86 -2.74 11.56
N TYR A 44 6.11 -2.88 10.47
CA TYR A 44 6.70 -3.23 9.17
C TYR A 44 7.63 -2.15 8.61
N MET A 45 7.35 -0.87 8.84
CA MET A 45 8.28 0.20 8.50
C MET A 45 9.60 0.10 9.28
N GLN A 46 9.55 -0.31 10.55
CA GLN A 46 10.76 -0.57 11.33
C GLN A 46 11.55 -1.79 10.85
N LEU A 47 10.86 -2.77 10.28
CA LEU A 47 11.48 -3.93 9.64
C LEU A 47 11.99 -3.63 8.22
N GLY A 48 11.83 -2.40 7.73
CA GLY A 48 12.37 -1.95 6.45
C GLY A 48 11.41 -2.01 5.27
N ALA A 49 10.09 -2.09 5.50
CA ALA A 49 9.12 -2.00 4.40
C ALA A 49 9.21 -0.65 3.67
N ASN A 50 9.37 -0.69 2.35
CA ASN A 50 9.48 0.50 1.52
C ASN A 50 8.12 1.09 1.13
N PHE A 51 7.07 0.29 1.17
CA PHE A 51 5.69 0.73 0.94
C PHE A 51 4.69 -0.12 1.73
N ILE A 52 3.53 0.46 1.99
CA ILE A 52 2.43 -0.15 2.74
C ILE A 52 1.21 -0.25 1.83
N VAL A 53 0.58 -1.42 1.76
CA VAL A 53 -0.65 -1.66 0.99
C VAL A 53 -1.77 -2.09 1.94
N ALA A 54 -2.94 -1.52 1.77
CA ALA A 54 -4.15 -1.87 2.51
C ALA A 54 -5.30 -2.26 1.58
N ALA A 55 -6.25 -3.04 2.07
CA ALA A 55 -7.45 -3.38 1.31
C ALA A 55 -8.49 -2.26 1.28
N SER A 56 -8.40 -1.29 2.21
CA SER A 56 -9.25 -0.11 2.29
C SER A 56 -8.44 1.10 2.72
N PHE A 57 -8.95 2.30 2.42
CA PHE A 57 -8.35 3.53 2.89
C PHE A 57 -8.50 3.65 4.42
N ARG A 58 -7.39 3.97 5.09
CA ARG A 58 -7.33 4.23 6.53
C ARG A 58 -6.52 5.51 6.78
N GLU A 59 -7.19 6.53 7.32
CA GLU A 59 -6.56 7.83 7.57
C GLU A 59 -5.35 7.72 8.52
N GLU A 60 -5.45 6.90 9.55
CA GLU A 60 -4.36 6.70 10.50
C GLU A 60 -3.10 6.09 9.86
N ILE A 61 -3.29 5.22 8.85
CA ILE A 61 -2.16 4.66 8.08
C ILE A 61 -1.57 5.74 7.17
N ALA A 62 -2.40 6.51 6.47
CA ALA A 62 -1.94 7.62 5.63
C ALA A 62 -1.11 8.62 6.45
N ARG A 63 -1.58 8.99 7.64
CA ARG A 63 -0.86 9.92 8.54
C ARG A 63 0.52 9.42 8.93
N ILE A 64 0.64 8.15 9.34
CA ILE A 64 1.94 7.59 9.75
C ILE A 64 2.88 7.41 8.56
N CYS A 65 2.35 6.99 7.41
CA CYS A 65 3.13 6.86 6.18
C CYS A 65 3.67 8.22 5.71
N ASN A 66 2.82 9.26 5.68
CA ASN A 66 3.24 10.63 5.35
C ASN A 66 4.32 11.15 6.30
N ARG A 67 4.16 10.90 7.60
CA ARG A 67 5.13 11.32 8.62
C ARG A 67 6.49 10.66 8.44
N ARG A 68 6.50 9.38 8.04
CA ARG A 68 7.71 8.59 7.83
C ARG A 68 8.24 8.63 6.40
N LYS A 69 7.51 9.26 5.47
CA LYS A 69 7.86 9.32 4.04
C LYS A 69 7.93 7.92 3.40
N VAL A 70 7.01 7.05 3.80
CA VAL A 70 6.82 5.72 3.23
C VAL A 70 5.58 5.76 2.33
N LEU A 71 5.67 5.19 1.13
CA LEU A 71 4.55 5.16 0.18
C LEU A 71 3.39 4.34 0.77
N TYR A 72 2.18 4.91 0.71
CA TYR A 72 0.94 4.24 1.08
C TYR A 72 0.07 4.02 -0.14
N VAL A 73 -0.37 2.78 -0.35
CA VAL A 73 -1.24 2.37 -1.46
C VAL A 73 -2.54 1.79 -0.87
N PRO A 74 -3.53 2.62 -0.56
CA PRO A 74 -4.81 2.16 -0.03
C PRO A 74 -5.68 1.50 -1.10
N GLY A 75 -6.50 0.53 -0.69
CA GLY A 75 -7.61 0.04 -1.47
C GLY A 75 -8.74 1.07 -1.48
N CYS A 76 -9.25 1.38 -2.66
CA CYS A 76 -10.38 2.30 -2.87
C CYS A 76 -11.37 1.66 -3.83
N GLY A 77 -12.66 1.79 -3.52
CA GLY A 77 -13.75 1.24 -4.31
C GLY A 77 -14.72 2.30 -4.85
N SER A 78 -14.46 3.58 -4.59
CA SER A 78 -15.29 4.67 -5.08
C SER A 78 -14.45 5.91 -5.40
N LEU A 79 -15.02 6.81 -6.22
CA LEU A 79 -14.38 8.09 -6.53
C LEU A 79 -14.16 8.95 -5.29
N THR A 80 -15.08 8.89 -4.33
CA THR A 80 -14.95 9.60 -3.06
C THR A 80 -13.78 9.10 -2.24
N GLU A 81 -13.61 7.78 -2.15
CA GLU A 81 -12.44 7.19 -1.44
C GLU A 81 -11.13 7.53 -2.13
N ILE A 82 -11.09 7.53 -3.46
CA ILE A 82 -9.92 7.94 -4.24
C ILE A 82 -9.58 9.41 -3.96
N GLY A 83 -10.57 10.31 -4.06
CA GLY A 83 -10.36 11.73 -3.77
C GLY A 83 -9.88 11.98 -2.34
N THR A 84 -10.45 11.28 -1.36
CA THR A 84 -9.98 11.36 0.03
C THR A 84 -8.54 10.86 0.19
N ALA A 85 -8.19 9.77 -0.48
CA ALA A 85 -6.82 9.25 -0.46
C ALA A 85 -5.83 10.26 -1.08
N GLU A 86 -6.19 10.89 -2.20
CA GLU A 86 -5.37 11.94 -2.84
C GLU A 86 -5.19 13.15 -1.91
N GLU A 87 -6.25 13.65 -1.28
CA GLU A 87 -6.18 14.77 -0.32
C GLU A 87 -5.27 14.43 0.88
N MET A 88 -5.23 13.16 1.26
CA MET A 88 -4.34 12.65 2.31
C MET A 88 -2.93 12.32 1.84
N GLY A 89 -2.57 12.69 0.60
CA GLY A 89 -1.21 12.57 0.07
C GLY A 89 -0.85 11.19 -0.51
N CYS A 90 -1.85 10.34 -0.80
CA CYS A 90 -1.58 9.06 -1.47
C CYS A 90 -1.33 9.30 -2.96
N GLU A 91 -0.16 8.91 -3.44
CA GLU A 91 0.23 9.02 -4.86
C GLU A 91 -0.32 7.88 -5.72
N PHE A 92 -0.61 6.75 -5.10
CA PHE A 92 -1.17 5.56 -5.73
C PHE A 92 -2.35 5.05 -4.93
N VAL A 93 -3.34 4.53 -5.64
CA VAL A 93 -4.46 3.81 -5.05
C VAL A 93 -4.63 2.45 -5.74
N LYS A 94 -5.07 1.47 -4.98
CA LYS A 94 -5.43 0.15 -5.46
C LYS A 94 -6.94 0.10 -5.66
N LEU A 95 -7.42 -0.16 -6.87
CA LEU A 95 -8.84 -0.45 -7.10
C LEU A 95 -9.17 -1.83 -6.51
N PHE A 96 -9.99 -1.84 -5.45
CA PHE A 96 -10.27 -3.06 -4.72
C PHE A 96 -11.71 -3.08 -4.16
N PRO A 97 -12.41 -4.22 -4.24
CA PRO A 97 -12.01 -5.48 -4.86
C PRO A 97 -12.15 -5.46 -6.40
N GLY A 98 -11.12 -5.90 -7.12
CA GLY A 98 -11.08 -5.89 -8.58
C GLY A 98 -12.17 -6.74 -9.25
N SER A 99 -12.65 -7.78 -8.56
CA SER A 99 -13.75 -8.61 -9.04
C SER A 99 -15.09 -7.87 -9.16
N VAL A 100 -15.27 -6.78 -8.42
CA VAL A 100 -16.50 -5.97 -8.45
C VAL A 100 -16.43 -4.91 -9.55
N TYR A 101 -15.27 -4.30 -9.73
CA TYR A 101 -15.11 -3.14 -10.60
C TYR A 101 -14.70 -3.52 -12.02
N GLY A 102 -13.96 -4.62 -12.19
CA GLY A 102 -13.48 -5.07 -13.49
C GLY A 102 -12.63 -4.03 -14.25
N PRO A 103 -12.17 -4.34 -15.44
CA PRO A 103 -11.38 -3.42 -16.26
C PRO A 103 -12.18 -2.23 -16.80
N GLY A 104 -13.53 -2.27 -16.75
CA GLY A 104 -14.39 -1.21 -17.25
C GLY A 104 -14.28 0.11 -16.46
N LEU A 105 -13.94 0.04 -15.17
CA LEU A 105 -13.72 1.25 -14.36
C LEU A 105 -12.41 1.96 -14.75
N CYS A 106 -11.49 1.26 -15.36
CA CYS A 106 -10.19 1.78 -15.81
C CYS A 106 -10.22 2.31 -17.25
N GLN A 107 -11.38 2.73 -17.78
CA GLN A 107 -11.47 3.29 -19.13
C GLN A 107 -10.69 4.60 -19.24
N PRO A 108 -9.92 4.81 -20.32
CA PRO A 108 -8.97 5.92 -20.43
C PRO A 108 -9.56 7.32 -20.28
N GLU A 109 -10.86 7.49 -20.58
CA GLU A 109 -11.50 8.80 -20.56
C GLU A 109 -11.87 9.28 -19.13
N GLU A 110 -12.17 8.35 -18.23
CA GLU A 110 -12.45 8.67 -16.84
C GLU A 110 -11.15 8.87 -16.04
N PHE A 111 -10.11 8.10 -16.35
CA PHE A 111 -8.77 8.26 -15.76
C PHE A 111 -8.07 9.55 -16.18
N ARG A 112 -8.35 10.11 -17.35
CA ARG A 112 -7.78 11.40 -17.78
C ARG A 112 -8.30 12.60 -16.99
N ARG A 113 -9.43 12.46 -16.31
CA ARG A 113 -10.00 13.49 -15.43
C ARG A 113 -9.45 13.41 -13.99
N MET A 114 -9.08 12.24 -13.57
CA MET A 114 -8.27 12.02 -12.38
C MET A 114 -6.84 12.11 -12.87
N LYS A 115 -6.00 12.94 -12.25
CA LYS A 115 -4.56 12.89 -12.53
C LYS A 115 -4.09 11.48 -12.21
N ALA A 116 -4.30 10.56 -13.16
CA ALA A 116 -3.74 9.25 -13.08
C ALA A 116 -2.24 9.40 -13.09
N ILE A 117 -1.68 9.03 -12.03
CA ILE A 117 -0.24 8.91 -11.87
C ILE A 117 0.18 7.64 -12.57
#